data_72ff7392c0074841f29f2c26815786c0
#
_entry.id   72ff7392c0074841f29f2c26815786c0
#
_cell.length_a   1.000
_cell.length_b   1.000
_cell.length_c   1.000
_cell.angle_alpha   90.00
_cell.angle_beta   90.00
_cell.angle_gamma   90.00
#
_symmetry.space_group_name_H-M   'P 1'
#
loop_
_entity.id
_entity.type
_entity.pdbx_description
1 polymer ?
#
loop_
_entity_poly.entity_id
_entity_poly.type
_entity_poly.pdbx_seq_one_letter_code
_entity_poly.pdbx_strand_id
1 'polypeptide(L)'
;MSHRICTGIGRRKLGKLIEELAQPWLAQQESRLRDRRGRDRLRAEGAGPGHELPFADRVIATLVILRFQLPHAALAVFYSVHRSTITRAAGEIRPLLAQRGFAVPGQPGLRLQTLADVFAYAAARGVKLRIDGTEVQVRRPCGVPKLGKGRDLRVRLR
;
A
#
# COMPACT_ATOMS: atom_id res chain seq x y z
N MET A 1 7.67 -9.29 12.74
CA MET A 1 7.77 -8.86 11.33
C MET A 1 8.26 -7.43 11.11
N SER A 2 8.45 -6.60 12.13
CA SER A 2 8.92 -5.19 12.01
C SER A 2 10.39 -5.03 11.58
N HIS A 3 11.12 -6.11 11.31
CA HIS A 3 12.52 -6.06 10.91
C HIS A 3 12.69 -5.43 9.52
N ARG A 4 13.81 -4.69 9.31
CA ARG A 4 14.12 -4.00 8.04
C ARG A 4 14.09 -4.92 6.82
N ILE A 5 14.50 -6.17 6.97
CA ILE A 5 14.45 -7.17 5.89
C ILE A 5 13.01 -7.37 5.42
N CYS A 6 12.03 -7.40 6.32
CA CYS A 6 10.62 -7.62 5.98
C CYS A 6 9.94 -6.35 5.42
N THR A 7 10.17 -5.20 6.05
CA THR A 7 9.47 -3.95 5.71
C THR A 7 10.19 -3.07 4.68
N GLY A 8 11.48 -3.30 4.45
CA GLY A 8 12.32 -2.47 3.59
C GLY A 8 12.82 -1.18 4.25
N ILE A 9 12.30 -0.83 5.44
CA ILE A 9 12.62 0.42 6.14
C ILE A 9 13.11 0.14 7.57
N GLY A 10 14.00 1.02 8.07
CA GLY A 10 14.52 0.90 9.43
C GLY A 10 13.44 1.18 10.48
N ARG A 11 13.59 0.58 11.67
CA ARG A 11 12.60 0.61 12.77
C ARG A 11 12.14 2.04 13.12
N ARG A 12 13.08 3.00 13.21
CA ARG A 12 12.76 4.41 13.51
C ARG A 12 11.90 5.06 12.41
N LYS A 13 12.20 4.78 11.13
CA LYS A 13 11.41 5.28 10.00
C LYS A 13 10.04 4.59 9.93
N LEU A 14 9.96 3.32 10.29
CA LEU A 14 8.70 2.57 10.39
C LEU A 14 7.80 3.18 11.47
N GLY A 15 8.34 3.47 12.68
CA GLY A 15 7.58 4.13 13.75
C GLY A 15 6.98 5.45 13.28
N LYS A 16 7.80 6.35 12.69
CA LYS A 16 7.32 7.61 12.12
C LYS A 16 6.25 7.43 11.04
N LEU A 17 6.39 6.43 10.18
CA LEU A 17 5.39 6.13 9.16
C LEU A 17 4.06 5.70 9.80
N ILE A 18 4.09 4.84 10.81
CA ILE A 18 2.91 4.39 11.54
C ILE A 18 2.22 5.58 12.22
N GLU A 19 2.96 6.42 12.92
CA GLU A 19 2.44 7.65 13.54
C GLU A 19 1.78 8.58 12.51
N GLU A 20 2.44 8.81 11.39
CA GLU A 20 1.97 9.68 10.31
C GLU A 20 0.68 9.16 9.66
N LEU A 21 0.51 7.86 9.52
CA LEU A 21 -0.66 7.25 8.90
C LEU A 21 -1.81 7.00 9.88
N ALA A 22 -1.60 7.11 11.18
CA ALA A 22 -2.60 6.77 12.19
C ALA A 22 -3.85 7.66 12.09
N GLN A 23 -3.68 8.98 12.05
CA GLN A 23 -4.79 9.92 11.97
C GLN A 23 -5.58 9.80 10.66
N PRO A 24 -4.96 9.79 9.46
CA PRO A 24 -5.66 9.52 8.21
C PRO A 24 -6.44 8.20 8.20
N TRP A 25 -5.88 7.16 8.80
CA TRP A 25 -6.57 5.87 8.90
C TRP A 25 -7.80 5.94 9.81
N LEU A 26 -7.69 6.57 10.98
CA LEU A 26 -8.83 6.77 11.90
C LEU A 26 -9.95 7.55 11.22
N ALA A 27 -9.62 8.64 10.53
CA ALA A 27 -10.58 9.44 9.79
C ALA A 27 -11.28 8.60 8.69
N GLN A 28 -10.53 7.78 7.97
CA GLN A 28 -11.09 6.88 6.96
C GLN A 28 -12.04 5.83 7.58
N GLN A 29 -11.68 5.25 8.73
CA GLN A 29 -12.54 4.30 9.44
C GLN A 29 -13.84 4.97 9.91
N GLU A 30 -13.74 6.16 10.48
CA GLU A 30 -14.93 6.87 10.95
C GLU A 30 -15.86 7.26 9.79
N SER A 31 -15.32 7.75 8.67
CA SER A 31 -16.12 8.04 7.47
C SER A 31 -16.89 6.80 7.00
N ARG A 32 -16.21 5.65 6.87
CA ARG A 32 -16.86 4.39 6.48
C ARG A 32 -17.93 3.93 7.45
N LEU A 33 -17.71 4.13 8.75
CA LEU A 33 -18.69 3.80 9.78
C LEU A 33 -19.89 4.76 9.76
N ARG A 34 -19.65 6.03 9.50
CA ARG A 34 -20.70 7.05 9.33
C ARG A 34 -21.58 6.73 8.12
N ASP A 35 -20.96 6.43 6.97
CA ASP A 35 -21.67 6.07 5.74
C ASP A 35 -22.55 4.83 5.96
N ARG A 36 -22.03 3.82 6.66
CA ARG A 36 -22.80 2.59 6.97
C ARG A 36 -23.96 2.83 7.93
N ARG A 37 -23.79 3.76 8.89
CA ARG A 37 -24.82 4.08 9.90
C ARG A 37 -25.87 5.06 9.38
N GLY A 38 -25.53 5.86 8.36
CA GLY A 38 -26.36 6.96 7.86
C GLY A 38 -26.57 8.11 8.85
N ARG A 39 -25.82 8.11 9.97
CA ARG A 39 -25.93 9.11 11.05
C ARG A 39 -24.64 9.24 11.83
N ASP A 40 -24.53 10.31 12.61
CA ASP A 40 -23.38 10.52 13.50
C ASP A 40 -23.35 9.49 14.64
N ARG A 41 -22.17 9.38 15.25
CA ARG A 41 -21.87 8.45 16.34
C ARG A 41 -22.62 8.82 17.61
N LEU A 42 -23.23 7.83 18.29
CA LEU A 42 -23.89 7.98 19.57
C LEU A 42 -23.00 7.61 20.77
N ARG A 43 -21.92 6.87 20.54
CA ARG A 43 -21.02 6.37 21.58
C ARG A 43 -19.61 6.92 21.38
N ALA A 44 -18.82 6.97 22.47
CA ALA A 44 -17.43 7.44 22.45
C ALA A 44 -16.56 6.63 21.46
N GLU A 45 -15.44 7.23 21.06
CA GLU A 45 -14.44 6.56 20.19
C GLU A 45 -13.89 5.30 20.87
N GLY A 46 -13.77 4.21 20.09
CA GLY A 46 -13.29 2.95 20.61
C GLY A 46 -14.32 2.06 21.30
N ALA A 47 -15.57 2.49 21.46
CA ALA A 47 -16.63 1.69 22.10
C ALA A 47 -17.13 0.48 21.27
N GLY A 48 -16.54 0.23 20.09
CA GLY A 48 -16.85 -0.92 19.24
C GLY A 48 -15.91 -2.12 19.50
N PRO A 49 -16.21 -3.28 18.88
CA PRO A 49 -15.30 -4.43 18.93
C PRO A 49 -13.93 -4.05 18.38
N GLY A 50 -12.87 -4.45 19.08
CA GLY A 50 -11.48 -4.24 18.67
C GLY A 50 -11.18 -4.90 17.32
N HIS A 51 -10.22 -4.37 16.60
CA HIS A 51 -9.74 -5.00 15.38
C HIS A 51 -8.86 -6.22 15.72
N GLU A 52 -9.09 -7.37 15.09
CA GLU A 52 -8.22 -8.56 15.20
C GLU A 52 -6.75 -8.25 14.88
N LEU A 53 -6.51 -7.36 13.92
CA LEU A 53 -5.19 -6.93 13.51
C LEU A 53 -4.99 -5.45 13.89
N PRO A 54 -4.08 -5.14 14.84
CA PRO A 54 -3.75 -3.77 15.22
C PRO A 54 -3.28 -2.92 14.03
N PHE A 55 -3.44 -1.61 14.11
CA PHE A 55 -3.08 -0.69 13.03
C PHE A 55 -1.62 -0.84 12.59
N ALA A 56 -0.69 -0.92 13.54
CA ALA A 56 0.73 -1.12 13.23
C ALA A 56 0.98 -2.39 12.40
N ASP A 57 0.32 -3.49 12.75
CA ASP A 57 0.44 -4.75 12.02
C ASP A 57 -0.21 -4.69 10.63
N ARG A 58 -1.28 -3.91 10.44
CA ARG A 58 -1.85 -3.62 9.10
C ARG A 58 -0.84 -2.93 8.20
N VAL A 59 -0.14 -1.93 8.72
CA VAL A 59 0.92 -1.22 7.97
C VAL A 59 2.06 -2.18 7.64
N ILE A 60 2.55 -2.95 8.61
CA ILE A 60 3.64 -3.91 8.42
C ILE A 60 3.25 -4.99 7.41
N ALA A 61 2.08 -5.60 7.55
CA ALA A 61 1.60 -6.61 6.61
C ALA A 61 1.50 -6.06 5.18
N THR A 62 1.00 -4.84 5.02
CA THR A 62 0.91 -4.18 3.72
C THR A 62 2.29 -3.92 3.11
N LEU A 63 3.26 -3.45 3.90
CA LEU A 63 4.64 -3.26 3.42
C LEU A 63 5.29 -4.57 2.99
N VAL A 64 5.05 -5.66 3.72
CA VAL A 64 5.53 -7.01 3.38
C VAL A 64 4.91 -7.50 2.06
N ILE A 65 3.60 -7.29 1.86
CA ILE A 65 2.91 -7.61 0.59
C ILE A 65 3.54 -6.83 -0.57
N LEU A 66 3.71 -5.52 -0.42
CA LEU A 66 4.26 -4.66 -1.47
C LEU A 66 5.71 -5.01 -1.81
N ARG A 67 6.49 -5.48 -0.83
CA ARG A 67 7.91 -5.81 -1.03
C ARG A 67 8.13 -7.20 -1.63
N PHE A 68 7.40 -8.19 -1.14
CA PHE A 68 7.65 -9.60 -1.49
C PHE A 68 6.53 -10.23 -2.30
N GLN A 69 5.45 -9.50 -2.55
CA GLN A 69 4.26 -10.02 -3.23
C GLN A 69 3.71 -11.31 -2.60
N LEU A 70 3.87 -11.44 -1.27
CA LEU A 70 3.42 -12.62 -0.56
C LEU A 70 1.90 -12.80 -0.69
N PRO A 71 1.42 -14.02 -0.88
CA PRO A 71 0.00 -14.32 -0.84
C PRO A 71 -0.62 -13.91 0.49
N HIS A 72 -1.80 -13.31 0.46
CA HIS A 72 -2.53 -12.91 1.68
C HIS A 72 -2.80 -14.09 2.62
N ALA A 73 -2.96 -15.30 2.07
CA ALA A 73 -3.14 -16.52 2.85
C ALA A 73 -1.90 -16.85 3.69
N ALA A 74 -0.69 -16.66 3.15
CA ALA A 74 0.55 -16.90 3.90
C ALA A 74 0.68 -15.93 5.08
N LEU A 75 0.41 -14.63 4.85
CA LEU A 75 0.43 -13.64 5.94
C LEU A 75 -0.66 -13.88 6.99
N ALA A 76 -1.82 -14.37 6.58
CA ALA A 76 -2.90 -14.73 7.50
C ALA A 76 -2.45 -15.78 8.54
N VAL A 77 -1.67 -16.76 8.10
CA VAL A 77 -1.06 -17.77 9.01
C VAL A 77 -0.10 -17.10 10.00
N PHE A 78 0.79 -16.21 9.52
CA PHE A 78 1.75 -15.53 10.41
C PHE A 78 1.11 -14.64 11.48
N TYR A 79 -0.04 -14.05 11.17
CA TYR A 79 -0.77 -13.17 12.09
C TYR A 79 -1.89 -13.90 12.83
N SER A 80 -2.10 -15.18 12.57
CA SER A 80 -3.20 -15.97 13.14
C SER A 80 -4.58 -15.32 12.94
N VAL A 81 -4.82 -14.75 11.75
CA VAL A 81 -6.06 -14.09 11.36
C VAL A 81 -6.61 -14.71 10.08
N HIS A 82 -7.86 -14.40 9.75
CA HIS A 82 -8.43 -14.84 8.48
C HIS A 82 -7.82 -14.07 7.29
N ARG A 83 -7.70 -14.74 6.12
CA ARG A 83 -7.18 -14.14 4.88
C ARG A 83 -7.86 -12.81 4.51
N SER A 84 -9.18 -12.72 4.72
CA SER A 84 -9.94 -11.49 4.44
C SER A 84 -9.52 -10.31 5.29
N THR A 85 -9.04 -10.55 6.52
CA THR A 85 -8.50 -9.51 7.42
C THR A 85 -7.23 -8.90 6.80
N ILE A 86 -6.32 -9.71 6.25
CA ILE A 86 -5.13 -9.23 5.56
C ILE A 86 -5.51 -8.47 4.28
N THR A 87 -6.46 -9.01 3.48
CA THR A 87 -6.92 -8.35 2.25
C THR A 87 -7.52 -6.98 2.56
N ARG A 88 -8.34 -6.88 3.60
CA ARG A 88 -8.93 -5.61 4.06
C ARG A 88 -7.86 -4.64 4.55
N ALA A 89 -6.91 -5.11 5.36
CA ALA A 89 -5.79 -4.32 5.86
C ALA A 89 -4.99 -3.70 4.70
N ALA A 90 -4.62 -4.49 3.70
CA ALA A 90 -3.91 -3.99 2.52
C ALA A 90 -4.75 -2.98 1.72
N GLY A 91 -6.05 -3.22 1.55
CA GLY A 91 -6.96 -2.29 0.88
C GLY A 91 -7.15 -0.96 1.61
N GLU A 92 -7.02 -0.94 2.93
CA GLU A 92 -7.09 0.27 3.75
C GLU A 92 -5.79 1.07 3.73
N ILE A 93 -4.64 0.40 3.82
CA ILE A 93 -3.34 1.06 3.97
C ILE A 93 -2.74 1.51 2.63
N ARG A 94 -2.95 0.78 1.54
CA ARG A 94 -2.40 1.15 0.22
C ARG A 94 -2.77 2.56 -0.24
N PRO A 95 -4.04 3.00 -0.18
CA PRO A 95 -4.40 4.37 -0.55
C PRO A 95 -3.71 5.42 0.31
N LEU A 96 -3.56 5.17 1.61
CA LEU A 96 -2.89 6.08 2.54
C LEU A 96 -1.40 6.23 2.22
N LEU A 97 -0.73 5.11 1.87
CA LEU A 97 0.66 5.13 1.41
C LEU A 97 0.79 5.90 0.08
N ALA A 98 -0.15 5.73 -0.84
CA ALA A 98 -0.16 6.44 -2.11
C ALA A 98 -0.35 7.96 -1.91
N GLN A 99 -1.32 8.36 -1.09
CA GLN A 99 -1.55 9.77 -0.74
C GLN A 99 -0.36 10.41 -0.03
N ARG A 100 0.31 9.65 0.84
CA ARG A 100 1.53 10.11 1.48
C ARG A 100 2.63 10.44 0.48
N GLY A 101 2.76 9.64 -0.57
CA GLY A 101 3.83 9.78 -1.55
C GLY A 101 5.23 9.43 -1.01
N PHE A 102 6.23 9.59 -1.86
CA PHE A 102 7.63 9.36 -1.53
C PHE A 102 8.29 10.68 -1.06
N ALA A 103 8.76 10.70 0.17
CA ALA A 103 9.50 11.85 0.71
C ALA A 103 10.93 11.84 0.16
N VAL A 104 11.34 12.93 -0.50
CA VAL A 104 12.68 13.05 -1.08
C VAL A 104 13.70 13.32 0.03
N PRO A 105 14.76 12.49 0.17
CA PRO A 105 15.81 12.72 1.16
C PRO A 105 16.49 14.08 0.94
N GLY A 106 16.71 14.81 2.02
CA GLY A 106 17.36 16.13 1.96
C GLY A 106 16.49 17.29 1.47
N GLN A 107 15.21 17.04 1.17
CA GLN A 107 14.25 18.10 0.77
C GLN A 107 12.99 18.03 1.63
N PRO A 108 12.96 18.70 2.78
CA PRO A 108 11.78 18.75 3.64
C PRO A 108 10.59 19.33 2.89
N GLY A 109 9.42 18.67 3.01
CA GLY A 109 8.18 19.12 2.38
C GLY A 109 7.95 18.64 0.95
N LEU A 110 8.98 18.19 0.21
CA LEU A 110 8.80 17.66 -1.13
C LEU A 110 8.41 16.18 -1.08
N ARG A 111 7.26 15.87 -1.67
CA ARG A 111 6.74 14.50 -1.83
C ARG A 111 6.38 14.25 -3.29
N LEU A 112 6.84 13.13 -3.81
CA LEU A 112 6.51 12.65 -5.16
C LEU A 112 5.36 11.64 -5.02
N GLN A 113 4.22 11.92 -5.64
CA GLN A 113 3.02 11.08 -5.52
C GLN A 113 2.77 10.26 -6.79
N THR A 114 3.15 10.80 -7.93
CA THR A 114 2.93 10.18 -9.24
C THR A 114 4.25 9.91 -9.97
N LEU A 115 4.20 9.05 -10.98
CA LEU A 115 5.34 8.87 -11.90
C LEU A 115 5.72 10.15 -12.62
N ALA A 116 4.73 10.98 -12.96
CA ALA A 116 4.97 12.28 -13.57
C ALA A 116 5.82 13.19 -12.67
N ASP A 117 5.52 13.22 -11.36
CA ASP A 117 6.32 13.96 -10.38
C ASP A 117 7.76 13.45 -10.33
N VAL A 118 7.95 12.11 -10.38
CA VAL A 118 9.28 11.49 -10.39
C VAL A 118 10.05 11.89 -11.64
N PHE A 119 9.42 11.87 -12.82
CA PHE A 119 10.06 12.29 -14.07
C PHE A 119 10.39 13.78 -14.07
N ALA A 120 9.46 14.63 -13.64
CA ALA A 120 9.69 16.07 -13.53
C ALA A 120 10.83 16.38 -12.58
N TYR A 121 10.87 15.73 -11.41
CA TYR A 121 11.94 15.90 -10.43
C TYR A 121 13.30 15.44 -11.00
N ALA A 122 13.35 14.29 -11.65
CA ALA A 122 14.57 13.78 -12.24
C ALA A 122 15.10 14.69 -13.37
N ALA A 123 14.21 15.18 -14.23
CA ALA A 123 14.54 16.11 -15.31
C ALA A 123 15.12 17.42 -14.74
N ALA A 124 14.47 18.00 -13.72
CA ALA A 124 14.93 19.23 -13.05
C ALA A 124 16.31 19.09 -12.38
N ARG A 125 16.70 17.87 -12.00
CA ARG A 125 17.97 17.56 -11.31
C ARG A 125 19.01 16.94 -12.23
N GLY A 126 18.73 16.71 -13.50
CA GLY A 126 19.61 16.03 -14.45
C GLY A 126 19.89 14.57 -14.06
N VAL A 127 19.00 13.95 -13.28
CA VAL A 127 19.12 12.55 -12.83
C VAL A 127 18.59 11.60 -13.89
N LYS A 128 19.43 10.67 -14.34
CA LYS A 128 18.99 9.61 -15.25
C LYS A 128 18.20 8.55 -14.48
N LEU A 129 16.93 8.36 -14.84
CA LEU A 129 16.10 7.28 -14.32
C LEU A 129 16.29 6.01 -15.15
N ARG A 130 16.43 4.88 -14.47
CA ARG A 130 16.32 3.56 -15.10
C ARG A 130 14.98 2.97 -14.69
N ILE A 131 14.16 2.61 -15.67
CA ILE A 131 12.92 1.86 -15.45
C ILE A 131 13.27 0.39 -15.70
N ASP A 132 13.11 -0.43 -14.67
CA ASP A 132 13.21 -1.89 -14.79
C ASP A 132 11.80 -2.45 -14.96
N GLY A 133 11.58 -3.18 -16.03
CA GLY A 133 10.31 -3.84 -16.33
C GLY A 133 10.28 -5.24 -15.74
N THR A 134 9.36 -5.50 -14.85
CA THR A 134 9.09 -6.85 -14.34
C THR A 134 7.94 -7.48 -15.12
N GLU A 135 8.15 -8.62 -15.74
CA GLU A 135 7.08 -9.42 -16.33
C GLU A 135 6.31 -10.13 -15.21
N VAL A 136 5.03 -9.80 -15.06
CA VAL A 136 4.14 -10.54 -14.16
C VAL A 136 3.32 -11.52 -14.98
N GLN A 137 3.51 -12.81 -14.76
CA GLN A 137 2.65 -13.82 -15.36
C GLN A 137 1.25 -13.74 -14.74
N VAL A 138 0.27 -13.30 -15.55
CA VAL A 138 -1.13 -13.28 -15.15
C VAL A 138 -1.81 -14.53 -15.71
N ARG A 139 -2.41 -15.37 -14.87
CA ARG A 139 -3.29 -16.43 -15.33
C ARG A 139 -4.47 -15.79 -16.05
N ARG A 140 -4.70 -16.14 -17.31
CA ARG A 140 -5.94 -15.77 -18.02
C ARG A 140 -7.14 -16.31 -17.24
N PRO A 141 -8.17 -15.48 -16.97
CA PRO A 141 -9.43 -16.00 -16.45
C PRO A 141 -9.97 -17.05 -17.41
N CYS A 142 -10.37 -18.22 -16.90
CA CYS A 142 -11.05 -19.24 -17.69
C CYS A 142 -12.35 -18.62 -18.20
N GLY A 143 -12.56 -18.53 -19.53
CA GLY A 143 -13.82 -18.06 -20.12
C GLY A 143 -13.77 -16.79 -20.98
N VAL A 144 -12.62 -16.16 -21.17
CA VAL A 144 -12.52 -15.04 -22.12
C VAL A 144 -12.25 -15.59 -23.53
N PRO A 145 -13.10 -15.28 -24.54
CA PRO A 145 -12.86 -15.69 -25.92
C PRO A 145 -11.50 -15.20 -26.41
N LYS A 146 -10.78 -16.03 -27.17
CA LYS A 146 -9.52 -15.67 -27.80
C LYS A 146 -9.76 -14.51 -28.78
N LEU A 147 -9.66 -13.28 -28.34
CA LEU A 147 -9.47 -12.16 -29.28
C LEU A 147 -8.08 -12.33 -29.90
N GLY A 148 -8.04 -12.24 -31.24
CA GLY A 148 -6.93 -12.61 -32.08
C GLY A 148 -5.57 -12.07 -31.64
N LYS A 149 -4.51 -12.77 -32.05
CA LYS A 149 -3.09 -12.48 -31.84
C LYS A 149 -2.79 -10.98 -31.97
N GLY A 150 -2.88 -10.23 -30.88
CA GLY A 150 -2.31 -8.91 -30.76
C GLY A 150 -0.81 -9.05 -30.59
N ARG A 151 -0.06 -8.38 -31.46
CA ARG A 151 1.42 -8.35 -31.47
C ARG A 151 1.91 -7.86 -30.12
N ASP A 152 2.83 -8.61 -29.50
CA ASP A 152 3.61 -8.19 -28.35
C ASP A 152 4.33 -6.88 -28.66
N LEU A 153 3.88 -5.78 -28.06
CA LEU A 153 4.62 -4.53 -28.05
C LEU A 153 5.75 -4.67 -27.01
N ARG A 154 6.89 -5.20 -27.49
CA ARG A 154 8.15 -5.09 -26.74
C ARG A 154 8.67 -3.69 -26.91
N VAL A 155 8.42 -2.83 -25.94
CA VAL A 155 9.12 -1.54 -25.84
C VAL A 155 10.48 -1.81 -25.23
N ARG A 156 11.52 -1.97 -26.07
CA ARG A 156 12.91 -1.85 -25.65
C ARG A 156 13.29 -0.37 -25.73
N LEU A 157 13.41 0.28 -24.60
CA LEU A 157 14.10 1.55 -24.51
C LEU A 157 15.59 1.28 -24.27
N ARG A 158 16.44 1.74 -25.17
CA ARG A 158 17.91 1.77 -25.01
C ARG A 158 18.33 3.05 -24.32
#